data_68de8451ed10e90964f15dae0511ddf5
#
_entry.id   68de8451ed10e90964f15dae0511ddf5
#
_cell.length_a   1.000
_cell.length_b   1.000
_cell.length_c   1.000
_cell.angle_alpha   90.00
_cell.angle_beta   90.00
_cell.angle_gamma   90.00
#
_symmetry.space_group_name_H-M   'P 1'
#
loop_
_entity.id
_entity.type
_entity.pdbx_description
1 polymer ?
#
loop_
_entity_poly.entity_id
_entity_poly.type
_entity_poly.pdbx_seq_one_letter_code
_entity_poly.pdbx_strand_id
1 'polypeptide(L)'
;MNLIALCLKVFFSRILDVSLGTVRFIVTIKGRARLAAMIGFMEVSIWFLVVREALNTSEKSLWIAFAYAGGYAVGTLVGSFLSDKFVSGNLTLQIILNNDDDEIVNSIRKAGYAVSVIDVKGQEEDQPKYMLFMEINKKRLKHLKMLIKDLDDSKMVQNGYFK
;
A
#
# COMPACT_ATOMS: atom_id res chain seq x y z
N MET A 1 -24.40 -15.18 -28.27
CA MET A 1 -24.25 -14.72 -26.86
C MET A 1 -24.53 -13.23 -26.84
N ASN A 2 -25.37 -12.74 -25.94
CA ASN A 2 -25.71 -11.30 -25.92
C ASN A 2 -24.48 -10.48 -25.58
N LEU A 3 -24.23 -9.39 -26.32
CA LEU A 3 -23.09 -8.47 -26.10
C LEU A 3 -22.96 -8.05 -24.63
N ILE A 4 -24.08 -7.77 -23.97
CA ILE A 4 -24.10 -7.39 -22.54
C ILE A 4 -23.53 -8.52 -21.65
N ALA A 5 -23.92 -9.76 -21.89
CA ALA A 5 -23.43 -10.91 -21.12
C ALA A 5 -21.92 -11.11 -21.31
N LEU A 6 -21.41 -10.88 -22.52
CA LEU A 6 -19.98 -10.91 -22.81
C LEU A 6 -19.23 -9.79 -22.07
N CYS A 7 -19.73 -8.54 -22.14
CA CYS A 7 -19.13 -7.40 -21.43
C CYS A 7 -19.08 -7.63 -19.92
N LEU A 8 -20.16 -8.14 -19.31
CA LEU A 8 -20.18 -8.47 -17.88
C LEU A 8 -19.15 -9.55 -17.53
N LYS A 9 -19.06 -10.59 -18.35
CA LYS A 9 -18.12 -11.70 -18.15
C LYS A 9 -16.67 -11.21 -18.19
N VAL A 10 -16.34 -10.39 -19.20
CA VAL A 10 -15.02 -9.76 -19.34
C VAL A 10 -14.71 -8.85 -18.16
N PHE A 11 -15.67 -8.02 -17.75
CA PHE A 11 -15.53 -7.09 -16.64
C PHE A 11 -15.23 -7.81 -15.32
N PHE A 12 -16.05 -8.78 -14.92
CA PHE A 12 -15.85 -9.50 -13.66
C PHE A 12 -14.59 -10.38 -13.66
N SER A 13 -14.31 -11.03 -14.79
CA SER A 13 -13.08 -11.82 -14.92
C SER A 13 -11.83 -10.95 -14.80
N ARG A 14 -11.89 -9.72 -15.32
CA ARG A 14 -10.78 -8.77 -15.21
C ARG A 14 -10.58 -8.28 -13.78
N ILE A 15 -11.67 -8.07 -13.03
CA ILE A 15 -11.57 -7.75 -11.58
C ILE A 15 -10.84 -8.86 -10.83
N LEU A 16 -11.23 -10.12 -11.06
CA LEU A 16 -10.60 -11.27 -10.42
C LEU A 16 -9.13 -11.40 -10.79
N ASP A 17 -8.80 -11.30 -12.08
CA ASP A 17 -7.44 -11.37 -12.60
C ASP A 17 -6.51 -10.34 -11.92
N VAL A 18 -6.89 -9.05 -11.93
CA VAL A 18 -6.11 -7.97 -11.35
C VAL A 18 -5.99 -8.11 -9.82
N SER A 19 -7.06 -8.54 -9.15
CA SER A 19 -7.04 -8.77 -7.71
C SER A 19 -6.12 -9.93 -7.32
N LEU A 20 -6.12 -11.02 -8.09
CA LEU A 20 -5.20 -12.16 -7.89
C LEU A 20 -3.75 -11.74 -8.12
N GLY A 21 -3.46 -10.94 -9.15
CA GLY A 21 -2.13 -10.40 -9.41
C GLY A 21 -1.60 -9.59 -8.23
N THR A 22 -2.44 -8.77 -7.59
CA THR A 22 -2.07 -8.03 -6.38
C THR A 22 -1.75 -8.97 -5.21
N VAL A 23 -2.59 -9.98 -4.98
CA VAL A 23 -2.36 -10.99 -3.92
C VAL A 23 -1.06 -11.77 -4.19
N ARG A 24 -0.81 -12.17 -5.43
CA ARG A 24 0.43 -12.84 -5.84
C ARG A 24 1.65 -11.98 -5.52
N PHE A 25 1.61 -10.69 -5.85
CA PHE A 25 2.71 -9.76 -5.56
C PHE A 25 2.99 -9.68 -4.05
N ILE A 26 1.96 -9.55 -3.21
CA ILE A 26 2.09 -9.53 -1.76
C ILE A 26 2.71 -10.84 -1.23
N VAL A 27 2.25 -11.99 -1.73
CA VAL A 27 2.74 -13.30 -1.33
C VAL A 27 4.21 -13.48 -1.74
N THR A 28 4.59 -12.94 -2.90
CA THR A 28 5.99 -12.94 -3.39
C THR A 28 6.89 -12.15 -2.45
N ILE A 29 6.50 -10.92 -2.07
CA ILE A 29 7.28 -10.08 -1.13
C ILE A 29 7.41 -10.74 0.24
N LYS A 30 6.40 -11.52 0.66
CA LYS A 30 6.46 -12.31 1.90
C LYS A 30 7.33 -13.56 1.80
N GLY A 31 8.05 -13.77 0.71
CA GLY A 31 8.98 -14.90 0.51
C GLY A 31 8.30 -16.24 0.26
N ARG A 32 6.97 -16.28 0.04
CA ARG A 32 6.23 -17.53 -0.20
C ARG A 32 6.16 -17.86 -1.70
N ALA A 33 7.30 -18.10 -2.33
CA ALA A 33 7.43 -18.27 -3.77
C ALA A 33 6.55 -19.39 -4.35
N ARG A 34 6.42 -20.55 -3.67
CA ARG A 34 5.57 -21.66 -4.14
C ARG A 34 4.11 -21.28 -4.22
N LEU A 35 3.58 -20.58 -3.21
CA LEU A 35 2.21 -20.11 -3.18
C LEU A 35 1.98 -19.03 -4.25
N ALA A 36 2.93 -18.12 -4.43
CA ALA A 36 2.89 -17.11 -5.49
C ALA A 36 2.84 -17.73 -6.89
N ALA A 37 3.62 -18.79 -7.13
CA ALA A 37 3.58 -19.52 -8.41
C ALA A 37 2.23 -20.17 -8.68
N MET A 38 1.60 -20.77 -7.67
CA MET A 38 0.25 -21.36 -7.82
C MET A 38 -0.79 -20.28 -8.15
N ILE A 39 -0.75 -19.13 -7.46
CA ILE A 39 -1.64 -18.00 -7.73
C ILE A 39 -1.40 -17.47 -9.15
N GLY A 40 -0.15 -17.33 -9.58
CA GLY A 40 0.20 -16.89 -10.92
C GLY A 40 -0.28 -17.86 -12.02
N PHE A 41 -0.23 -19.15 -11.79
CA PHE A 41 -0.79 -20.13 -12.70
C PHE A 41 -2.31 -19.95 -12.87
N MET A 42 -3.04 -19.76 -11.76
CA MET A 42 -4.49 -19.50 -11.80
C MET A 42 -4.81 -18.18 -12.51
N GLU A 43 -4.07 -17.11 -12.21
CA GLU A 43 -4.20 -15.78 -12.82
C GLU A 43 -4.09 -15.88 -14.35
N VAL A 44 -3.00 -16.47 -14.85
CA VAL A 44 -2.76 -16.61 -16.29
C VAL A 44 -3.79 -17.52 -16.95
N SER A 45 -4.24 -18.58 -16.28
CA SER A 45 -5.29 -19.48 -16.78
C SER A 45 -6.62 -18.75 -16.97
N ILE A 46 -7.04 -17.94 -16.00
CA ILE A 46 -8.26 -17.12 -16.09
C ILE A 46 -8.13 -16.12 -17.24
N TRP A 47 -7.00 -15.42 -17.32
CA TRP A 47 -6.72 -14.46 -18.38
C TRP A 47 -6.83 -15.11 -19.76
N PHE A 48 -6.20 -16.28 -19.96
CA PHE A 48 -6.23 -16.99 -21.23
C PHE A 48 -7.66 -17.40 -21.67
N LEU A 49 -8.46 -17.88 -20.71
CA LEU A 49 -9.86 -18.25 -20.99
C LEU A 49 -10.70 -17.05 -21.44
N VAL A 50 -10.51 -15.91 -20.79
CA VAL A 50 -11.24 -14.67 -21.12
C VAL A 50 -10.84 -14.12 -22.49
N VAL A 51 -9.52 -14.08 -22.76
CA VAL A 51 -9.00 -13.59 -24.05
C VAL A 51 -9.45 -14.51 -25.19
N ARG A 52 -9.37 -15.83 -25.00
CA ARG A 52 -9.87 -16.80 -26.00
C ARG A 52 -11.34 -16.55 -26.34
N GLU A 53 -12.18 -16.31 -25.34
CA GLU A 53 -13.61 -16.08 -25.57
C GLU A 53 -13.85 -14.72 -26.26
N ALA A 54 -13.13 -13.68 -25.86
CA ALA A 54 -13.22 -12.35 -26.48
C ALA A 54 -12.77 -12.37 -27.96
N LEU A 55 -11.72 -13.13 -28.31
CA LEU A 55 -11.23 -13.25 -29.68
C LEU A 55 -12.14 -14.10 -30.58
N ASN A 56 -12.86 -15.07 -30.02
CA ASN A 56 -13.81 -15.92 -30.77
C ASN A 56 -15.15 -15.21 -31.07
N THR A 57 -15.33 -13.98 -30.57
CA THR A 57 -16.54 -13.21 -30.80
C THR A 57 -16.38 -12.36 -32.05
N SER A 58 -17.31 -12.47 -32.98
CA SER A 58 -17.35 -11.65 -34.22
C SER A 58 -17.66 -10.18 -33.97
N GLU A 59 -18.02 -9.83 -32.74
CA GLU A 59 -18.41 -8.52 -32.29
C GLU A 59 -17.16 -7.69 -31.99
N LYS A 60 -16.69 -6.89 -32.95
CA LYS A 60 -15.67 -5.86 -32.75
C LYS A 60 -16.27 -4.63 -32.09
N SER A 61 -16.80 -4.77 -30.89
CA SER A 61 -17.48 -3.66 -30.19
C SER A 61 -16.53 -2.96 -29.22
N LEU A 62 -16.47 -1.63 -29.29
CA LEU A 62 -15.75 -0.80 -28.32
C LEU A 62 -16.25 -1.01 -26.87
N TRP A 63 -17.48 -1.46 -26.68
CA TRP A 63 -18.04 -1.79 -25.37
C TRP A 63 -17.27 -2.89 -24.64
N ILE A 64 -16.70 -3.86 -25.37
CA ILE A 64 -15.85 -4.90 -24.79
C ILE A 64 -14.55 -4.28 -24.24
N ALA A 65 -13.97 -3.32 -24.98
CA ALA A 65 -12.79 -2.60 -24.52
C ALA A 65 -13.08 -1.76 -23.25
N PHE A 66 -14.23 -1.09 -23.21
CA PHE A 66 -14.66 -0.37 -22.01
C PHE A 66 -14.91 -1.28 -20.82
N ALA A 67 -15.54 -2.44 -21.03
CA ALA A 67 -15.76 -3.44 -20.00
C ALA A 67 -14.42 -3.97 -19.45
N TYR A 68 -13.47 -4.24 -20.33
CA TYR A 68 -12.13 -4.70 -19.97
C TYR A 68 -11.36 -3.63 -19.15
N ALA A 69 -11.32 -2.38 -19.63
CA ALA A 69 -10.66 -1.28 -18.96
C ALA A 69 -11.33 -0.94 -17.62
N GLY A 70 -12.66 -0.92 -17.57
CA GLY A 70 -13.42 -0.70 -16.35
C GLY A 70 -13.19 -1.80 -15.31
N GLY A 71 -13.15 -3.07 -15.75
CA GLY A 71 -12.82 -4.21 -14.90
C GLY A 71 -11.40 -4.12 -14.32
N TYR A 72 -10.43 -3.63 -15.10
CA TYR A 72 -9.08 -3.36 -14.63
C TYR A 72 -9.06 -2.28 -13.54
N ALA A 73 -9.74 -1.16 -13.76
CA ALA A 73 -9.80 -0.06 -12.81
C ALA A 73 -10.42 -0.50 -11.47
N VAL A 74 -11.57 -1.18 -11.52
CA VAL A 74 -12.23 -1.73 -10.32
C VAL A 74 -11.37 -2.81 -9.66
N GLY A 75 -10.76 -3.69 -10.43
CA GLY A 75 -9.84 -4.73 -9.94
C GLY A 75 -8.63 -4.13 -9.20
N THR A 76 -8.10 -3.01 -9.69
CA THR A 76 -7.03 -2.28 -9.02
C THR A 76 -7.48 -1.72 -7.66
N LEU A 77 -8.69 -1.16 -7.57
CA LEU A 77 -9.25 -0.68 -6.30
C LEU A 77 -9.44 -1.84 -5.31
N VAL A 78 -10.02 -2.95 -5.76
CA VAL A 78 -10.18 -4.17 -4.94
C VAL A 78 -8.83 -4.71 -4.51
N GLY A 79 -7.87 -4.79 -5.43
CA GLY A 79 -6.49 -5.22 -5.14
C GLY A 79 -5.80 -4.33 -4.12
N SER A 80 -5.96 -3.00 -4.22
CA SER A 80 -5.42 -2.04 -3.24
C SER A 80 -6.03 -2.24 -1.85
N PHE A 81 -7.34 -2.43 -1.77
CA PHE A 81 -8.03 -2.72 -0.50
C PHE A 81 -7.54 -4.04 0.12
N LEU A 82 -7.39 -5.08 -0.70
CA LEU A 82 -6.81 -6.36 -0.26
C LEU A 82 -5.36 -6.17 0.22
N SER A 83 -4.55 -5.40 -0.52
CA SER A 83 -3.19 -5.09 -0.14
C SER A 83 -3.13 -4.42 1.23
N ASP A 84 -3.96 -3.42 1.47
CA ASP A 84 -4.00 -2.73 2.77
C ASP A 84 -4.36 -3.66 3.94
N LYS A 85 -5.19 -4.66 3.69
CA LYS A 85 -5.59 -5.66 4.69
C LYS A 85 -4.52 -6.73 4.92
N PHE A 86 -3.85 -7.17 3.85
CA PHE A 86 -2.85 -8.26 3.90
C PHE A 86 -1.43 -7.78 4.17
N VAL A 87 -1.10 -6.53 3.82
CA VAL A 87 0.17 -5.86 4.18
C VAL A 87 0.03 -5.23 5.58
N SER A 88 -0.60 -5.95 6.51
CA SER A 88 -0.52 -5.62 7.94
C SER A 88 0.88 -5.95 8.43
N GLY A 89 1.77 -5.01 8.35
CA GLY A 89 3.15 -5.14 8.78
C GLY A 89 3.55 -3.98 9.69
N ASN A 90 4.76 -4.07 10.18
CA ASN A 90 5.41 -2.97 10.84
C ASN A 90 5.82 -1.94 9.79
N LEU A 91 5.69 -0.68 10.14
CA LEU A 91 6.13 0.46 9.35
C LEU A 91 7.35 1.04 10.03
N THR A 92 8.34 1.35 9.23
CA THR A 92 9.47 2.16 9.67
C THR A 92 9.08 3.63 9.57
N LEU A 93 9.17 4.34 10.68
CA LEU A 93 8.93 5.78 10.75
C LEU A 93 10.24 6.50 11.01
N GLN A 94 10.44 7.57 10.23
CA GLN A 94 11.53 8.51 10.42
C GLN A 94 10.92 9.88 10.64
N ILE A 95 11.25 10.53 11.75
CA ILE A 95 10.78 11.87 12.11
C ILE A 95 12.02 12.72 12.34
N ILE A 96 12.13 13.84 11.65
CA ILE A 96 13.25 14.77 11.83
C ILE A 96 12.79 15.89 12.74
N LEU A 97 13.50 16.09 13.84
CA LEU A 97 13.32 17.19 14.80
C LEU A 97 14.43 18.21 14.59
N ASN A 98 14.09 19.48 14.74
CA ASN A 98 15.05 20.58 14.58
C ASN A 98 15.82 20.91 15.85
N ASN A 99 15.45 20.33 16.99
CA ASN A 99 16.09 20.52 18.30
C ASN A 99 16.12 19.22 19.08
N ASP A 100 16.98 19.18 20.09
CA ASP A 100 17.04 18.11 21.08
C ASP A 100 15.80 18.20 21.99
N ASP A 101 14.69 17.65 21.51
CA ASP A 101 13.42 17.64 22.23
C ASP A 101 13.30 16.32 23.01
N ASP A 102 14.09 16.23 24.10
CA ASP A 102 14.04 15.10 25.02
C ASP A 102 12.62 14.84 25.54
N GLU A 103 11.79 15.86 25.61
CA GLU A 103 10.41 15.76 26.07
C GLU A 103 9.56 14.95 25.09
N ILE A 104 9.70 15.19 23.77
CA ILE A 104 9.02 14.42 22.73
C ILE A 104 9.49 12.97 22.75
N VAL A 105 10.80 12.75 22.80
CA VAL A 105 11.39 11.40 22.85
C VAL A 105 10.89 10.64 24.07
N ASN A 106 10.90 11.26 25.24
CA ASN A 106 10.45 10.65 26.49
C ASN A 106 8.94 10.36 26.48
N SER A 107 8.14 11.24 25.90
CA SER A 107 6.69 11.04 25.75
C SER A 107 6.37 9.86 24.82
N ILE A 108 7.09 9.73 23.73
CA ILE A 108 6.97 8.59 22.80
C ILE A 108 7.37 7.28 23.50
N ARG A 109 8.46 7.29 24.28
CA ARG A 109 8.92 6.13 25.07
C ARG A 109 7.91 5.75 26.15
N LYS A 110 7.37 6.73 26.88
CA LYS A 110 6.33 6.52 27.91
C LYS A 110 5.04 5.94 27.30
N ALA A 111 4.70 6.29 26.06
CA ALA A 111 3.58 5.70 25.33
C ALA A 111 3.85 4.26 24.81
N GLY A 112 5.01 3.69 25.15
CA GLY A 112 5.36 2.30 24.82
C GLY A 112 5.83 2.09 23.39
N TYR A 113 6.44 3.12 22.78
CA TYR A 113 7.09 3.00 21.48
C TYR A 113 8.61 2.93 21.66
N ALA A 114 9.24 1.95 21.01
CA ALA A 114 10.70 1.90 20.91
C ALA A 114 11.16 2.96 19.89
N VAL A 115 11.99 3.89 20.32
CA VAL A 115 12.52 4.95 19.47
C VAL A 115 14.03 5.05 19.63
N SER A 116 14.74 5.02 18.50
CA SER A 116 16.16 5.33 18.39
C SER A 116 16.32 6.78 17.95
N VAL A 117 17.24 7.49 18.57
CA VAL A 117 17.59 8.87 18.21
C VAL A 117 18.92 8.83 17.49
N ILE A 118 19.01 9.49 16.36
CA ILE A 118 20.19 9.55 15.51
C ILE A 118 20.49 11.01 15.22
N ASP A 119 21.71 11.44 15.49
CA ASP A 119 22.18 12.77 15.14
C ASP A 119 22.31 12.88 13.61
N VAL A 120 21.70 13.89 13.03
CA VAL A 120 21.79 14.15 11.59
C VAL A 120 22.25 15.58 11.35
N LYS A 121 23.11 15.73 10.36
CA LYS A 121 23.55 17.06 9.93
C LYS A 121 22.56 17.63 8.93
N GLY A 122 22.07 18.84 9.19
CA GLY A 122 21.26 19.61 8.26
C GLY A 122 22.11 20.31 7.20
N GLN A 123 21.48 21.11 6.35
CA GLN A 123 22.16 21.93 5.36
C GLN A 123 22.98 23.06 6.02
N GLU A 124 22.51 23.54 7.16
CA GLU A 124 23.22 24.52 8.00
C GLU A 124 23.96 23.77 9.11
N GLU A 125 25.29 23.94 9.17
CA GLU A 125 26.16 23.21 10.12
C GLU A 125 25.88 23.55 11.60
N ASP A 126 25.30 24.71 11.86
CA ASP A 126 25.11 25.23 13.25
C ASP A 126 23.81 24.78 13.91
N GLN A 127 22.94 24.02 13.21
CA GLN A 127 21.67 23.53 13.79
C GLN A 127 21.68 22.01 13.89
N PRO A 128 21.90 21.44 15.09
CA PRO A 128 21.80 20.01 15.29
C PRO A 128 20.38 19.55 15.00
N LYS A 129 20.24 18.52 14.16
CA LYS A 129 18.98 17.86 13.85
C LYS A 129 19.02 16.43 14.36
N TYR A 130 17.89 15.97 14.86
CA TYR A 130 17.75 14.61 15.38
C TYR A 130 16.73 13.86 14.55
N MET A 131 17.08 12.68 14.12
CA MET A 131 16.16 11.76 13.43
C MET A 131 15.70 10.70 14.42
N LEU A 132 14.41 10.68 14.68
CA LEU A 132 13.77 9.60 15.41
C LEU A 132 13.47 8.46 14.44
N PHE A 133 14.05 7.30 14.72
CA PHE A 133 13.84 6.08 13.95
C PHE A 133 13.08 5.09 14.81
N MET A 134 11.94 4.62 14.31
CA MET A 134 11.10 3.67 15.05
C MET A 134 10.40 2.71 14.11
N GLU A 135 10.16 1.50 14.59
CA GLU A 135 9.33 0.49 13.93
C GLU A 135 8.03 0.34 14.69
N ILE A 136 6.92 0.57 14.01
CA ILE A 136 5.59 0.50 14.63
C ILE A 136 4.61 -0.31 13.78
N ASN A 137 3.65 -0.95 14.43
CA ASN A 137 2.55 -1.59 13.72
C ASN A 137 1.63 -0.52 13.08
N LYS A 138 1.22 -0.74 11.82
CA LYS A 138 0.34 0.16 11.05
C LYS A 138 -0.91 0.56 11.84
N LYS A 139 -1.46 -0.33 12.69
CA LYS A 139 -2.64 -0.04 13.51
C LYS A 139 -2.39 1.03 14.58
N ARG A 140 -1.17 1.12 15.09
CA ARG A 140 -0.78 2.09 16.13
C ARG A 140 -0.33 3.44 15.55
N LEU A 141 -0.16 3.54 14.22
CA LEU A 141 0.28 4.78 13.54
C LEU A 141 -0.64 5.96 13.84
N LYS A 142 -1.97 5.73 13.81
CA LYS A 142 -2.95 6.80 14.08
C LYS A 142 -2.80 7.36 15.48
N HIS A 143 -2.61 6.50 16.48
CA HIS A 143 -2.40 6.90 17.87
C HIS A 143 -1.10 7.68 18.03
N LEU A 144 0.00 7.21 17.42
CA LEU A 144 1.28 7.93 17.46
C LEU A 144 1.19 9.29 16.78
N LYS A 145 0.49 9.40 15.63
CA LYS A 145 0.27 10.69 14.96
C LYS A 145 -0.49 11.69 15.84
N MET A 146 -1.51 11.24 16.56
CA MET A 146 -2.25 12.11 17.48
C MET A 146 -1.36 12.55 18.63
N LEU A 147 -0.61 11.64 19.24
CA LEU A 147 0.31 11.94 20.33
C LEU A 147 1.38 12.97 19.93
N ILE A 148 1.97 12.81 18.73
CA ILE A 148 2.96 13.76 18.22
C ILE A 148 2.30 15.11 17.93
N LYS A 149 1.09 15.13 17.37
CA LYS A 149 0.36 16.36 17.07
C LYS A 149 0.02 17.15 18.34
N ASP A 150 -0.44 16.47 19.38
CA ASP A 150 -0.76 17.09 20.67
C ASP A 150 0.49 17.71 21.33
N LEU A 151 1.67 17.09 21.13
CA LEU A 151 2.95 17.63 21.59
C LEU A 151 3.47 18.76 20.68
N ASP A 152 3.08 18.77 19.40
CA ASP A 152 3.49 19.72 18.37
C ASP A 152 2.68 21.01 18.39
N ASP A 153 1.39 20.96 18.68
CA ASP A 153 0.54 22.16 18.89
C ASP A 153 1.06 23.02 20.06
N SER A 154 1.94 22.45 20.91
CA SER A 154 2.66 23.21 21.93
C SER A 154 4.01 23.79 21.47
N LYS A 155 4.62 23.26 20.40
CA LYS A 155 5.93 23.71 19.87
C LYS A 155 6.01 23.45 18.37
N MET A 156 5.63 24.41 17.54
CA MET A 156 5.71 24.39 16.08
C MET A 156 6.74 23.41 15.49
N VAL A 157 6.32 22.19 15.12
CA VAL A 157 7.11 21.28 14.29
C VAL A 157 6.89 21.64 12.82
N GLN A 158 7.85 22.27 12.22
CA GLN A 158 7.93 22.40 10.77
C GLN A 158 8.47 21.09 10.19
N ASN A 159 7.66 20.47 9.34
CA ASN A 159 8.02 19.44 8.37
C ASN A 159 8.47 18.06 8.89
N GLY A 160 7.51 17.25 9.32
CA GLY A 160 7.69 15.81 9.35
C GLY A 160 7.39 15.19 7.97
N TYR A 161 8.39 14.66 7.27
CA TYR A 161 8.17 13.82 6.10
C TYR A 161 7.93 12.39 6.55
N PHE A 162 6.70 11.89 6.35
CA PHE A 162 6.39 10.47 6.48
C PHE A 162 6.70 9.79 5.13
N LYS A 163 7.63 8.87 5.11
CA LYS A 163 7.86 7.96 3.97
C LYS A 163 7.59 6.54 4.38
#